data_7fb0e5a1df43400614f9480f6fac440e
#
_entry.id   7fb0e5a1df43400614f9480f6fac440e
#
_cell.length_a   1.000
_cell.length_b   1.000
_cell.length_c   1.000
_cell.angle_alpha   90.00
_cell.angle_beta   90.00
_cell.angle_gamma   90.00
#
_symmetry.space_group_name_H-M   'P 1'
#
loop_
_entity.id
_entity.type
_entity.pdbx_description
1 polymer ?
#
loop_
_entity_poly.entity_id
_entity_poly.type
_entity_poly.pdbx_seq_one_letter_code
_entity_poly.pdbx_strand_id
1 'polypeptide(L)'
;MKSFEIEKNDESQRLDKFIHKAAPLLPQSLLYKYIRTKRIKVNRKRAEISTRLRLGDKVDMYINDEFFEKKESTYDFLKASKHLDIIYEDENIMLLDKKVGVLCHPDNEEYVDTLIGRIKRYLYEKGEYSPDRENSFVPSLVNRIDRNTGGIVIAAKNAESLRILNQKMKDRELHKFYLCVLIGRPKLQSGILKDYLIKDEKKNTVRIYKKQVPSSKEIRTKYRVIDTIDGLSLTEVELLTGRTHQIRAHFAFYGTPLL
;
A
#
# COMPACT_ATOMS: atom_id res chain seq x y z
N MET A 1 1.22 -16.15 28.49
CA MET A 1 1.77 -16.98 27.40
C MET A 1 0.72 -17.13 26.31
N LYS A 2 1.04 -16.83 25.07
CA LYS A 2 0.13 -16.99 23.93
C LYS A 2 0.79 -17.84 22.85
N SER A 3 0.01 -18.71 22.21
CA SER A 3 0.47 -19.60 21.15
C SER A 3 -0.36 -19.36 19.90
N PHE A 4 0.29 -19.30 18.74
CA PHE A 4 -0.31 -19.08 17.43
C PHE A 4 0.02 -20.27 16.54
N GLU A 5 -0.97 -20.83 15.89
CA GLU A 5 -0.79 -21.75 14.78
C GLU A 5 -0.69 -20.93 13.48
N ILE A 6 0.29 -21.27 12.65
CA ILE A 6 0.53 -20.57 11.40
C ILE A 6 -0.45 -21.07 10.35
N GLU A 7 -1.33 -20.17 9.95
CA GLU A 7 -2.34 -20.37 8.92
C GLU A 7 -1.82 -19.96 7.53
N LYS A 8 -2.62 -20.18 6.49
CA LYS A 8 -2.27 -19.87 5.10
C LYS A 8 -1.84 -18.41 4.88
N ASN A 9 -2.51 -17.48 5.56
CA ASN A 9 -2.18 -16.05 5.49
C ASN A 9 -0.89 -15.66 6.25
N ASP A 10 -0.40 -16.54 7.13
CA ASP A 10 0.82 -16.32 7.90
C ASP A 10 2.04 -16.98 7.26
N GLU A 11 1.82 -17.91 6.33
CA GLU A 11 2.88 -18.71 5.72
C GLU A 11 3.90 -17.88 4.96
N SER A 12 5.13 -18.38 4.92
CA SER A 12 6.28 -17.81 4.21
C SER A 12 6.76 -16.45 4.70
N GLN A 13 6.10 -15.82 5.68
CA GLN A 13 6.63 -14.59 6.26
C GLN A 13 7.76 -14.89 7.29
N ARG A 14 8.60 -13.89 7.54
CA ARG A 14 9.66 -13.99 8.55
C ARG A 14 9.03 -13.91 9.94
N LEU A 15 9.63 -14.63 10.89
CA LEU A 15 9.18 -14.67 12.29
C LEU A 15 9.06 -13.26 12.90
N ASP A 16 10.06 -12.39 12.69
CA ASP A 16 10.01 -11.01 13.22
C ASP A 16 8.81 -10.22 12.68
N LYS A 17 8.47 -10.40 11.41
CA LYS A 17 7.32 -9.73 10.77
C LYS A 17 5.98 -10.27 11.28
N PHE A 18 5.90 -11.57 11.48
CA PHE A 18 4.73 -12.18 12.09
C PHE A 18 4.50 -11.66 13.51
N ILE A 19 5.54 -11.70 14.37
CA ILE A 19 5.43 -11.25 15.75
C ILE A 19 5.03 -9.77 15.84
N HIS A 20 5.61 -8.91 14.98
CA HIS A 20 5.27 -7.48 14.97
C HIS A 20 3.78 -7.22 14.70
N LYS A 21 3.13 -8.11 13.95
CA LYS A 21 1.69 -8.01 13.64
C LYS A 21 0.83 -8.68 14.71
N ALA A 22 1.23 -9.85 15.22
CA ALA A 22 0.52 -10.61 16.22
C ALA A 22 0.63 -10.00 17.64
N ALA A 23 1.69 -9.25 17.91
CA ALA A 23 1.91 -8.51 19.15
C ALA A 23 2.28 -7.04 18.85
N PRO A 24 1.28 -6.21 18.46
CA PRO A 24 1.53 -4.87 17.91
C PRO A 24 2.10 -3.87 18.91
N LEU A 25 1.93 -4.10 20.21
CA LEU A 25 2.49 -3.25 21.27
C LEU A 25 3.91 -3.69 21.70
N LEU A 26 4.46 -4.78 21.14
CA LEU A 26 5.81 -5.23 21.47
C LEU A 26 6.88 -4.37 20.79
N PRO A 27 7.72 -3.62 21.54
CA PRO A 27 8.81 -2.85 20.97
C PRO A 27 9.80 -3.72 20.22
N GLN A 28 10.32 -3.24 19.09
CA GLN A 28 11.23 -4.01 18.22
C GLN A 28 12.50 -4.47 18.96
N SER A 29 13.04 -3.66 19.86
CA SER A 29 14.20 -4.01 20.67
C SER A 29 13.94 -5.21 21.60
N LEU A 30 12.74 -5.25 22.22
CA LEU A 30 12.31 -6.37 23.05
C LEU A 30 11.99 -7.61 22.21
N LEU A 31 11.40 -7.45 21.04
CA LEU A 31 11.14 -8.56 20.11
C LEU A 31 12.45 -9.32 19.82
N TYR A 32 13.51 -8.62 19.41
CA TYR A 32 14.80 -9.23 19.12
C TYR A 32 15.44 -9.88 20.37
N LYS A 33 15.31 -9.22 21.52
CA LYS A 33 15.76 -9.79 22.81
C LYS A 33 15.03 -11.08 23.12
N TYR A 34 13.71 -11.12 22.97
CA TYR A 34 12.90 -12.29 23.33
C TYR A 34 13.13 -13.48 22.37
N ILE A 35 13.37 -13.25 21.10
CA ILE A 35 13.82 -14.33 20.19
C ILE A 35 15.16 -14.88 20.65
N ARG A 36 16.16 -14.01 20.91
CA ARG A 36 17.51 -14.41 21.33
C ARG A 36 17.52 -15.17 22.66
N THR A 37 16.70 -14.73 23.63
CA THR A 37 16.59 -15.33 24.96
C THR A 37 15.60 -16.52 25.01
N LYS A 38 15.15 -17.02 23.87
CA LYS A 38 14.26 -18.20 23.74
C LYS A 38 12.87 -18.01 24.39
N ARG A 39 12.44 -16.78 24.64
CA ARG A 39 11.07 -16.47 25.07
C ARG A 39 10.06 -16.57 23.92
N ILE A 40 10.54 -16.60 22.68
CA ILE A 40 9.73 -16.87 21.49
C ILE A 40 10.34 -18.09 20.82
N LYS A 41 9.51 -19.10 20.55
CA LYS A 41 9.90 -20.37 19.98
C LYS A 41 9.01 -20.73 18.80
N VAL A 42 9.56 -21.49 17.85
CA VAL A 42 8.79 -22.11 16.76
C VAL A 42 8.87 -23.62 16.96
N ASN A 43 7.73 -24.28 17.02
CA ASN A 43 7.63 -25.72 17.29
C ASN A 43 8.42 -26.15 18.54
N ARG A 44 8.32 -25.34 19.61
CA ARG A 44 9.05 -25.50 20.89
C ARG A 44 10.58 -25.42 20.78
N LYS A 45 11.14 -25.13 19.58
CA LYS A 45 12.58 -24.99 19.32
C LYS A 45 12.99 -23.53 19.25
N ARG A 46 14.28 -23.28 19.45
CA ARG A 46 14.88 -21.98 19.19
C ARG A 46 14.68 -21.61 17.72
N ALA A 47 14.31 -20.37 17.47
CA ALA A 47 14.20 -19.80 16.14
C ALA A 47 15.06 -18.54 16.01
N GLU A 48 15.33 -18.14 14.79
CA GLU A 48 16.05 -16.91 14.46
C GLU A 48 15.08 -15.83 13.97
N ILE A 49 15.50 -14.57 14.00
CA ILE A 49 14.72 -13.42 13.52
C ILE A 49 14.23 -13.64 12.08
N SER A 50 15.10 -14.22 11.24
CA SER A 50 14.85 -14.46 9.81
C SER A 50 14.13 -15.78 9.51
N THR A 51 13.83 -16.59 10.52
CA THR A 51 13.12 -17.87 10.34
C THR A 51 11.84 -17.65 9.52
N ARG A 52 11.68 -18.43 8.45
CA ARG A 52 10.47 -18.45 7.63
C ARG A 52 9.47 -19.42 8.21
N LEU A 53 8.25 -18.94 8.47
CA LEU A 53 7.17 -19.74 9.02
C LEU A 53 6.52 -20.59 7.92
N ARG A 54 6.11 -21.82 8.28
CA ARG A 54 5.42 -22.77 7.40
C ARG A 54 4.01 -23.00 7.93
N LEU A 55 3.10 -23.34 7.06
CA LEU A 55 1.75 -23.73 7.43
C LEU A 55 1.80 -24.83 8.51
N GLY A 56 1.01 -24.68 9.57
CA GLY A 56 0.96 -25.59 10.72
C GLY A 56 2.09 -25.43 11.74
N ASP A 57 3.08 -24.53 11.50
CA ASP A 57 4.05 -24.20 12.54
C ASP A 57 3.35 -23.59 13.77
N LYS A 58 3.88 -23.86 14.95
CA LYS A 58 3.37 -23.30 16.21
C LYS A 58 4.36 -22.29 16.77
N VAL A 59 3.92 -21.03 16.90
CA VAL A 59 4.71 -19.94 17.48
C VAL A 59 4.28 -19.72 18.92
N ASP A 60 5.12 -20.12 19.88
CA ASP A 60 4.89 -19.94 21.31
C ASP A 60 5.60 -18.68 21.81
N MET A 61 4.85 -17.74 22.39
CA MET A 61 5.35 -16.47 22.91
C MET A 61 5.18 -16.42 24.44
N TYR A 62 6.28 -16.51 25.17
CA TYR A 62 6.34 -16.40 26.64
C TYR A 62 6.63 -14.94 27.01
N ILE A 63 5.67 -14.05 26.69
CA ILE A 63 5.74 -12.60 26.93
C ILE A 63 4.47 -12.12 27.63
N ASN A 64 4.47 -10.88 28.12
CA ASN A 64 3.33 -10.29 28.82
C ASN A 64 2.13 -10.12 27.90
N ASP A 65 0.94 -10.30 28.45
CA ASP A 65 -0.30 -10.30 27.67
C ASP A 65 -0.64 -8.88 27.14
N GLU A 66 -0.20 -7.82 27.80
CA GLU A 66 -0.30 -6.42 27.33
C GLU A 66 0.20 -6.19 25.92
N PHE A 67 1.22 -6.95 25.46
CA PHE A 67 1.77 -6.82 24.12
C PHE A 67 0.84 -7.33 23.00
N PHE A 68 -0.19 -8.10 23.36
CA PHE A 68 -1.16 -8.67 22.42
C PHE A 68 -2.46 -7.85 22.35
N GLU A 69 -2.57 -6.78 23.14
CA GLU A 69 -3.78 -5.96 23.15
C GLU A 69 -3.98 -5.31 21.78
N LYS A 70 -5.17 -5.51 21.22
CA LYS A 70 -5.59 -4.81 20.01
C LYS A 70 -6.10 -3.43 20.40
N LYS A 71 -5.78 -2.43 19.60
CA LYS A 71 -6.34 -1.07 19.80
C LYS A 71 -7.86 -1.13 19.68
N GLU A 72 -8.57 -0.33 20.44
CA GLU A 72 -10.04 -0.17 20.37
C GLU A 72 -10.53 0.13 18.93
N SER A 73 -9.69 0.81 18.12
CA SER A 73 -9.96 1.15 16.73
C SER A 73 -9.93 -0.05 15.75
N THR A 74 -9.78 -1.30 16.21
CA THR A 74 -9.66 -2.47 15.31
C THR A 74 -10.88 -2.65 14.40
N TYR A 75 -12.06 -2.22 14.83
CA TYR A 75 -13.33 -2.30 14.11
C TYR A 75 -13.83 -0.96 13.57
N ASP A 76 -13.06 0.12 13.64
CA ASP A 76 -13.48 1.44 13.13
C ASP A 76 -13.87 1.43 11.65
N PHE A 77 -13.32 0.50 10.86
CA PHE A 77 -13.70 0.32 9.47
C PHE A 77 -15.21 0.01 9.27
N LEU A 78 -15.91 -0.47 10.28
CA LEU A 78 -17.36 -0.67 10.22
C LEU A 78 -18.16 0.64 10.11
N LYS A 79 -17.53 1.77 10.45
CA LYS A 79 -18.10 3.11 10.29
C LYS A 79 -17.87 3.68 8.88
N ALA A 80 -17.00 3.07 8.05
CA ALA A 80 -16.77 3.50 6.69
C ALA A 80 -18.02 3.33 5.82
N SER A 81 -18.10 4.02 4.70
CA SER A 81 -19.18 3.85 3.73
C SER A 81 -19.22 2.42 3.17
N LYS A 82 -20.43 1.91 2.86
CA LYS A 82 -20.63 0.63 2.16
C LYS A 82 -20.41 0.73 0.65
N HIS A 83 -20.31 1.96 0.13
CA HIS A 83 -20.24 2.17 -1.31
C HIS A 83 -18.85 1.81 -1.82
N LEU A 84 -18.78 0.79 -2.68
CA LEU A 84 -17.62 0.32 -3.42
C LEU A 84 -18.03 0.04 -4.87
N ASP A 85 -17.30 0.64 -5.81
CA ASP A 85 -17.44 0.33 -7.23
C ASP A 85 -16.46 -0.78 -7.60
N ILE A 86 -16.93 -2.03 -7.53
CA ILE A 86 -16.12 -3.22 -7.79
C ILE A 86 -16.20 -3.52 -9.29
N ILE A 87 -15.06 -3.48 -9.98
CA ILE A 87 -14.94 -3.82 -11.41
C ILE A 87 -14.78 -5.33 -11.58
N TYR A 88 -14.01 -5.96 -10.68
CA TYR A 88 -13.74 -7.38 -10.68
C TYR A 88 -13.44 -7.86 -9.25
N GLU A 89 -13.87 -9.06 -8.93
CA GLU A 89 -13.55 -9.72 -7.67
C GLU A 89 -13.48 -11.23 -7.87
N ASP A 90 -12.47 -11.85 -7.25
CA ASP A 90 -12.35 -13.30 -7.06
C ASP A 90 -11.95 -13.61 -5.60
N GLU A 91 -11.52 -14.84 -5.32
CA GLU A 91 -11.06 -15.26 -3.99
C GLU A 91 -9.73 -14.61 -3.60
N ASN A 92 -8.99 -14.02 -4.53
CA ASN A 92 -7.63 -13.52 -4.36
C ASN A 92 -7.52 -12.01 -4.34
N ILE A 93 -8.24 -11.34 -5.27
CA ILE A 93 -8.10 -9.91 -5.51
C ILE A 93 -9.44 -9.21 -5.71
N MET A 94 -9.40 -7.89 -5.60
CA MET A 94 -10.46 -6.98 -6.03
C MET A 94 -9.86 -5.89 -6.90
N LEU A 95 -10.52 -5.53 -8.00
CA LEU A 95 -10.26 -4.32 -8.79
C LEU A 95 -11.39 -3.34 -8.53
N LEU A 96 -11.05 -2.14 -8.07
CA LEU A 96 -12.02 -1.13 -7.67
C LEU A 96 -11.84 0.15 -8.50
N ASP A 97 -12.95 0.73 -8.97
CA ASP A 97 -12.97 2.09 -9.52
C ASP A 97 -13.05 3.12 -8.39
N LYS A 98 -11.89 3.54 -7.88
CA LYS A 98 -11.86 4.56 -6.83
C LYS A 98 -12.36 5.90 -7.35
N LYS A 99 -13.39 6.44 -6.75
CA LYS A 99 -13.90 7.78 -7.10
C LYS A 99 -12.98 8.91 -6.61
N VAL A 100 -13.04 10.04 -7.32
CA VAL A 100 -12.43 11.29 -6.88
C VAL A 100 -12.99 11.69 -5.50
N GLY A 101 -12.14 12.24 -4.64
CA GLY A 101 -12.49 12.61 -3.27
C GLY A 101 -12.23 11.53 -2.22
N VAL A 102 -12.20 10.25 -2.60
CA VAL A 102 -11.94 9.12 -1.69
C VAL A 102 -10.43 8.91 -1.51
N LEU A 103 -9.98 8.80 -0.25
CA LEU A 103 -8.60 8.42 0.08
C LEU A 103 -8.38 6.92 -0.06
N CYS A 104 -7.20 6.50 -0.48
CA CYS A 104 -6.79 5.10 -0.44
C CYS A 104 -6.57 4.59 0.99
N HIS A 105 -5.88 5.38 1.81
CA HIS A 105 -5.54 5.07 3.21
C HIS A 105 -5.85 6.26 4.11
N PRO A 106 -6.01 6.03 5.42
CA PRO A 106 -6.18 7.10 6.40
C PRO A 106 -5.09 8.18 6.31
N ASP A 107 -5.48 9.42 6.54
CA ASP A 107 -4.60 10.55 6.82
C ASP A 107 -5.03 11.26 8.11
N ASN A 108 -4.56 12.48 8.35
CA ASN A 108 -4.88 13.23 9.56
C ASN A 108 -6.30 13.82 9.57
N GLU A 109 -6.93 13.96 8.39
CA GLU A 109 -8.24 14.58 8.22
C GLU A 109 -9.34 13.52 8.10
N GLU A 110 -9.08 12.46 7.33
CA GLU A 110 -10.01 11.36 7.11
C GLU A 110 -9.38 10.04 7.56
N TYR A 111 -9.88 9.53 8.66
CA TYR A 111 -9.33 8.35 9.32
C TYR A 111 -10.13 7.08 9.02
N VAL A 112 -11.43 7.18 8.80
CA VAL A 112 -12.37 6.04 8.74
C VAL A 112 -12.82 5.75 7.33
N ASP A 113 -13.39 6.74 6.62
CA ASP A 113 -14.02 6.53 5.32
C ASP A 113 -13.01 6.56 4.16
N THR A 114 -12.11 5.61 4.17
CA THR A 114 -11.09 5.42 3.15
C THR A 114 -11.40 4.18 2.31
N LEU A 115 -10.80 4.07 1.11
CA LEU A 115 -11.01 2.90 0.26
C LEU A 115 -10.67 1.60 0.99
N ILE A 116 -9.55 1.56 1.74
CA ILE A 116 -9.19 0.37 2.52
C ILE A 116 -10.16 0.12 3.68
N GLY A 117 -10.72 1.16 4.30
CA GLY A 117 -11.77 1.04 5.31
C GLY A 117 -13.02 0.39 4.75
N ARG A 118 -13.49 0.88 3.58
CA ARG A 118 -14.66 0.33 2.88
C ARG A 118 -14.46 -1.13 2.46
N ILE A 119 -13.26 -1.49 1.95
CA ILE A 119 -12.92 -2.86 1.57
C ILE A 119 -12.97 -3.79 2.78
N LYS A 120 -12.37 -3.40 3.91
CA LYS A 120 -12.40 -4.19 5.15
C LYS A 120 -13.83 -4.41 5.62
N ARG A 121 -14.67 -3.38 5.58
CA ARG A 121 -16.10 -3.47 5.92
C ARG A 121 -16.81 -4.46 5.02
N TYR A 122 -16.66 -4.32 3.71
CA TYR A 122 -17.27 -5.19 2.72
C TYR A 122 -16.89 -6.66 2.94
N LEU A 123 -15.60 -6.95 3.06
CA LEU A 123 -15.11 -8.32 3.28
C LEU A 123 -15.53 -8.89 4.64
N TYR A 124 -15.64 -8.04 5.67
CA TYR A 124 -16.15 -8.44 6.97
C TYR A 124 -17.64 -8.79 6.90
N GLU A 125 -18.49 -7.94 6.32
CA GLU A 125 -19.92 -8.20 6.13
C GLU A 125 -20.17 -9.44 5.26
N LYS A 126 -19.27 -9.73 4.31
CA LYS A 126 -19.30 -10.94 3.46
C LYS A 126 -18.79 -12.21 4.18
N GLY A 127 -18.18 -12.06 5.36
CA GLY A 127 -17.60 -13.17 6.14
C GLY A 127 -16.24 -13.66 5.63
N GLU A 128 -15.61 -12.94 4.70
CA GLU A 128 -14.32 -13.29 4.11
C GLU A 128 -13.11 -12.72 4.87
N TYR A 129 -13.33 -11.78 5.79
CA TYR A 129 -12.31 -11.20 6.66
C TYR A 129 -12.86 -10.96 8.06
N SER A 130 -12.08 -11.32 9.07
CA SER A 130 -12.35 -10.91 10.46
C SER A 130 -11.03 -10.63 11.18
N PRO A 131 -10.88 -9.48 11.86
CA PRO A 131 -9.69 -9.19 12.66
C PRO A 131 -9.39 -10.22 13.74
N ASP A 132 -10.42 -10.95 14.23
CA ASP A 132 -10.26 -11.92 15.32
C ASP A 132 -9.84 -13.30 14.82
N ARG A 133 -10.10 -13.61 13.55
CA ARG A 133 -9.69 -14.89 12.93
C ARG A 133 -8.30 -14.81 12.31
N GLU A 134 -7.80 -13.61 12.01
CA GLU A 134 -6.50 -13.43 11.39
C GLU A 134 -5.41 -13.18 12.43
N ASN A 135 -4.32 -13.94 12.36
CA ASN A 135 -3.15 -13.72 13.24
C ASN A 135 -2.35 -12.50 12.79
N SER A 136 -2.16 -12.32 11.49
CA SER A 136 -1.25 -11.29 10.97
C SER A 136 -1.68 -10.63 9.67
N PHE A 137 -2.63 -11.18 8.93
CA PHE A 137 -3.06 -10.62 7.66
C PHE A 137 -4.16 -9.56 7.86
N VAL A 138 -4.10 -8.55 7.01
CA VAL A 138 -5.15 -7.55 6.84
C VAL A 138 -5.29 -7.28 5.33
N PRO A 139 -6.51 -7.25 4.76
CA PRO A 139 -6.72 -6.87 3.37
C PRO A 139 -6.00 -5.58 3.05
N SER A 140 -5.32 -5.53 1.91
CA SER A 140 -4.37 -4.45 1.62
C SER A 140 -4.41 -4.01 0.18
N LEU A 141 -4.20 -2.71 -0.05
CA LEU A 141 -4.06 -2.16 -1.40
C LEU A 141 -2.66 -2.46 -1.95
N VAL A 142 -2.60 -2.86 -3.21
CA VAL A 142 -1.36 -3.13 -3.96
C VAL A 142 -0.78 -1.84 -4.54
N ASN A 143 -1.65 -0.94 -4.99
CA ASN A 143 -1.29 0.39 -5.46
C ASN A 143 -2.13 1.45 -4.76
N ARG A 144 -1.73 2.69 -4.91
CA ARG A 144 -2.47 3.85 -4.42
C ARG A 144 -2.47 4.94 -5.49
N ILE A 145 -3.54 5.69 -5.52
CA ILE A 145 -3.70 6.92 -6.31
C ILE A 145 -4.13 8.05 -5.37
N ASP A 146 -3.93 9.30 -5.79
CA ASP A 146 -4.22 10.48 -4.96
C ASP A 146 -5.73 10.63 -4.67
N ARG A 147 -6.10 11.42 -3.65
CA ARG A 147 -7.50 11.72 -3.29
C ARG A 147 -8.31 12.15 -4.52
N ASN A 148 -7.77 13.10 -5.28
CA ASN A 148 -8.45 13.69 -6.44
C ASN A 148 -8.17 12.95 -7.76
N THR A 149 -7.61 11.74 -7.71
CA THR A 149 -7.44 10.86 -8.87
C THR A 149 -8.47 9.75 -8.80
N GLY A 150 -9.26 9.61 -9.85
CA GLY A 150 -10.16 8.47 -10.06
C GLY A 150 -9.44 7.33 -10.79
N GLY A 151 -9.98 6.10 -10.69
CA GLY A 151 -9.52 4.97 -11.47
C GLY A 151 -9.16 3.73 -10.66
N ILE A 152 -8.50 2.77 -11.31
CA ILE A 152 -8.36 1.41 -10.82
C ILE A 152 -7.36 1.31 -9.66
N VAL A 153 -7.83 0.74 -8.56
CA VAL A 153 -7.01 0.33 -7.43
C VAL A 153 -7.18 -1.17 -7.22
N ILE A 154 -6.06 -1.85 -7.03
CA ILE A 154 -5.99 -3.29 -6.78
C ILE A 154 -5.90 -3.52 -5.27
N ALA A 155 -6.78 -4.37 -4.74
CA ALA A 155 -6.71 -4.87 -3.38
C ALA A 155 -6.46 -6.38 -3.36
N ALA A 156 -5.62 -6.82 -2.44
CA ALA A 156 -5.37 -8.24 -2.18
C ALA A 156 -6.23 -8.71 -0.99
N LYS A 157 -6.93 -9.83 -1.18
CA LYS A 157 -7.81 -10.46 -0.19
C LYS A 157 -7.09 -11.47 0.69
N ASN A 158 -5.88 -11.90 0.30
CA ASN A 158 -5.03 -12.81 1.06
C ASN A 158 -3.55 -12.44 0.96
N ALA A 159 -2.73 -13.01 1.83
CA ALA A 159 -1.32 -12.67 1.94
C ALA A 159 -0.48 -13.15 0.74
N GLU A 160 -0.86 -14.25 0.12
CA GLU A 160 -0.18 -14.79 -1.06
C GLU A 160 -0.31 -13.85 -2.24
N SER A 161 -1.55 -13.46 -2.57
CA SER A 161 -1.83 -12.50 -3.64
C SER A 161 -1.15 -11.15 -3.40
N LEU A 162 -1.13 -10.68 -2.14
CA LEU A 162 -0.42 -9.45 -1.80
C LEU A 162 1.09 -9.56 -2.08
N ARG A 163 1.72 -10.69 -1.77
CA ARG A 163 3.15 -10.92 -2.04
C ARG A 163 3.44 -10.96 -3.53
N ILE A 164 2.63 -11.73 -4.30
CA ILE A 164 2.78 -11.86 -5.74
C ILE A 164 2.63 -10.51 -6.43
N LEU A 165 1.55 -9.78 -6.14
CA LEU A 165 1.28 -8.49 -6.76
C LEU A 165 2.31 -7.42 -6.38
N ASN A 166 2.77 -7.39 -5.12
CA ASN A 166 3.85 -6.50 -4.70
C ASN A 166 5.17 -6.82 -5.42
N GLN A 167 5.48 -8.10 -5.67
CA GLN A 167 6.65 -8.49 -6.46
C GLN A 167 6.51 -8.03 -7.90
N LYS A 168 5.37 -8.27 -8.56
CA LYS A 168 5.08 -7.79 -9.91
C LYS A 168 5.16 -6.27 -10.05
N MET A 169 4.67 -5.52 -9.03
CA MET A 169 4.83 -4.08 -8.98
C MET A 169 6.30 -3.65 -8.89
N LYS A 170 7.09 -4.35 -8.08
CA LYS A 170 8.54 -4.10 -7.92
C LYS A 170 9.31 -4.39 -9.21
N ASP A 171 8.98 -5.47 -9.88
CA ASP A 171 9.60 -5.92 -11.12
C ASP A 171 9.07 -5.16 -12.35
N ARG A 172 8.12 -4.23 -12.14
CA ARG A 172 7.49 -3.40 -13.17
C ARG A 172 6.72 -4.19 -14.23
N GLU A 173 6.20 -5.34 -13.85
CA GLU A 173 5.32 -6.13 -14.73
C GLU A 173 3.89 -5.54 -14.79
N LEU A 174 3.51 -4.70 -13.81
CA LEU A 174 2.25 -3.98 -13.81
C LEU A 174 2.46 -2.55 -14.34
N HIS A 175 1.90 -2.29 -15.51
CA HIS A 175 1.95 -0.97 -16.14
C HIS A 175 0.84 -0.08 -15.60
N LYS A 176 1.14 1.21 -15.39
CA LYS A 176 0.20 2.20 -14.84
C LYS A 176 -0.01 3.31 -15.84
N PHE A 177 -1.21 3.34 -16.42
CA PHE A 177 -1.63 4.35 -17.38
C PHE A 177 -2.63 5.31 -16.72
N TYR A 178 -2.51 6.57 -17.08
CA TYR A 178 -3.38 7.64 -16.63
C TYR A 178 -3.78 8.52 -17.80
N LEU A 179 -4.97 9.10 -17.71
CA LEU A 179 -5.37 10.24 -18.54
C LEU A 179 -5.35 11.49 -17.67
N CYS A 180 -4.80 12.56 -18.20
CA CYS A 180 -4.86 13.87 -17.54
C CYS A 180 -5.02 14.99 -18.57
N VAL A 181 -5.62 16.10 -18.12
CA VAL A 181 -5.70 17.33 -18.89
C VAL A 181 -4.61 18.26 -18.39
N LEU A 182 -3.78 18.75 -19.29
CA LEU A 182 -2.73 19.71 -19.01
C LEU A 182 -3.17 21.12 -19.44
N ILE A 183 -2.82 22.12 -18.66
CA ILE A 183 -2.92 23.53 -19.05
C ILE A 183 -1.70 23.84 -19.92
N GLY A 184 -1.92 24.24 -21.16
CA GLY A 184 -0.89 24.45 -22.14
C GLY A 184 -0.56 23.19 -22.98
N ARG A 185 0.48 23.31 -23.81
CA ARG A 185 0.91 22.24 -24.69
C ARG A 185 2.36 21.84 -24.41
N PRO A 186 2.65 20.57 -24.12
CA PRO A 186 4.02 20.09 -24.04
C PRO A 186 4.82 20.37 -25.31
N LYS A 187 6.12 20.66 -25.18
CA LYS A 187 7.00 20.98 -26.32
C LYS A 187 7.04 19.88 -27.38
N LEU A 188 6.93 18.62 -26.96
CA LEU A 188 6.90 17.46 -27.84
C LEU A 188 5.55 16.76 -27.69
N GLN A 189 5.05 16.15 -28.77
CA GLN A 189 3.81 15.41 -28.79
C GLN A 189 3.87 14.13 -27.93
N SER A 190 5.05 13.58 -27.74
CA SER A 190 5.31 12.43 -26.88
C SER A 190 6.75 12.44 -26.39
N GLY A 191 7.02 11.76 -25.27
CA GLY A 191 8.37 11.64 -24.76
C GLY A 191 8.44 10.99 -23.41
N ILE A 192 9.66 10.95 -22.86
CA ILE A 192 9.94 10.51 -21.49
C ILE A 192 10.59 11.65 -20.74
N LEU A 193 9.89 12.15 -19.72
CA LEU A 193 10.47 13.10 -18.77
C LEU A 193 11.31 12.29 -17.77
N LYS A 194 12.56 12.70 -17.55
CA LYS A 194 13.48 12.07 -16.62
C LYS A 194 14.14 13.12 -15.74
N ASP A 195 13.86 13.07 -14.46
CA ASP A 195 14.31 14.05 -13.47
C ASP A 195 14.44 13.38 -12.09
N TYR A 196 14.65 14.17 -11.04
CA TYR A 196 14.80 13.72 -9.66
C TYR A 196 13.80 14.42 -8.76
N LEU A 197 13.22 13.69 -7.79
CA LEU A 197 12.17 14.17 -6.90
C LEU A 197 12.60 14.01 -5.44
N ILE A 198 12.40 15.05 -4.64
CA ILE A 198 12.42 15.01 -3.17
C ILE A 198 11.01 15.24 -2.66
N LYS A 199 10.58 14.43 -1.70
CA LYS A 199 9.34 14.64 -0.94
C LYS A 199 9.66 15.28 0.40
N ASP A 200 8.99 16.37 0.72
CA ASP A 200 8.91 16.93 2.08
C ASP A 200 7.75 16.25 2.81
N GLU A 201 8.09 15.33 3.72
CA GLU A 201 7.09 14.56 4.46
C GLU A 201 6.22 15.42 5.38
N LYS A 202 6.79 16.51 5.93
CA LYS A 202 6.06 17.40 6.86
C LYS A 202 5.01 18.23 6.15
N LYS A 203 5.35 18.75 4.95
CA LYS A 203 4.47 19.59 4.14
C LYS A 203 3.66 18.80 3.11
N ASN A 204 3.89 17.49 2.99
CA ASN A 204 3.32 16.63 1.96
C ASN A 204 3.47 17.20 0.53
N THR A 205 4.58 17.92 0.28
CA THR A 205 4.90 18.53 -1.01
C THR A 205 6.10 17.84 -1.65
N VAL A 206 6.25 18.03 -2.97
CA VAL A 206 7.36 17.46 -3.73
C VAL A 206 8.08 18.56 -4.53
N ARG A 207 9.39 18.40 -4.72
CA ARG A 207 10.22 19.27 -5.55
C ARG A 207 10.97 18.46 -6.59
N ILE A 208 11.05 18.99 -7.81
CA ILE A 208 11.75 18.38 -8.93
C ILE A 208 13.11 19.05 -9.15
N TYR A 209 14.11 18.25 -9.51
CA TYR A 209 15.48 18.65 -9.80
C TYR A 209 15.96 18.00 -11.09
N LYS A 210 16.66 18.77 -11.95
CA LYS A 210 17.26 18.27 -13.20
C LYS A 210 18.42 17.31 -12.98
N LYS A 211 19.14 17.45 -11.88
CA LYS A 211 20.27 16.62 -11.51
C LYS A 211 20.01 15.95 -10.18
N GLN A 212 20.66 14.82 -9.97
CA GLN A 212 20.58 14.12 -8.68
C GLN A 212 21.15 15.01 -7.57
N VAL A 213 20.38 15.14 -6.50
CA VAL A 213 20.80 15.80 -5.25
C VAL A 213 20.62 14.83 -4.08
N PRO A 214 21.27 15.06 -2.93
CA PRO A 214 21.14 14.19 -1.76
C PRO A 214 19.66 13.90 -1.43
N SER A 215 19.33 12.65 -1.13
CA SER A 215 17.99 12.15 -0.82
C SER A 215 16.97 12.19 -1.96
N SER A 216 17.32 12.66 -3.16
CA SER A 216 16.43 12.64 -4.31
C SER A 216 16.30 11.23 -4.91
N LYS A 217 15.15 10.97 -5.51
CA LYS A 217 14.84 9.70 -6.20
C LYS A 217 14.56 9.97 -7.66
N GLU A 218 15.14 9.18 -8.55
CA GLU A 218 14.85 9.26 -9.98
C GLU A 218 13.37 9.05 -10.23
N ILE A 219 12.80 9.87 -11.11
CA ILE A 219 11.44 9.76 -11.63
C ILE A 219 11.48 9.70 -13.15
N ARG A 220 10.60 8.86 -13.72
CA ARG A 220 10.45 8.69 -15.16
C ARG A 220 8.96 8.64 -15.50
N THR A 221 8.52 9.57 -16.34
CA THR A 221 7.13 9.71 -16.78
C THR A 221 7.11 9.72 -18.30
N LYS A 222 6.55 8.68 -18.91
CA LYS A 222 6.32 8.60 -20.34
C LYS A 222 4.96 9.19 -20.64
N TYR A 223 4.83 9.96 -21.72
CA TYR A 223 3.58 10.60 -22.08
C TYR A 223 3.37 10.66 -23.58
N ARG A 224 2.11 10.79 -23.98
CA ARG A 224 1.66 11.07 -25.35
C ARG A 224 0.44 12.00 -25.28
N VAL A 225 0.54 13.13 -25.95
CA VAL A 225 -0.61 14.03 -26.14
C VAL A 225 -1.56 13.37 -27.13
N ILE A 226 -2.81 13.18 -26.74
CA ILE A 226 -3.86 12.57 -27.54
C ILE A 226 -4.56 13.64 -28.37
N ASP A 227 -4.91 14.76 -27.72
CA ASP A 227 -5.67 15.83 -28.33
C ASP A 227 -5.32 17.18 -27.69
N THR A 228 -5.61 18.28 -28.40
CA THR A 228 -5.36 19.65 -27.92
C THR A 228 -6.50 20.54 -28.37
N ILE A 229 -7.16 21.20 -27.40
CA ILE A 229 -8.26 22.13 -27.65
C ILE A 229 -8.16 23.32 -26.67
N ASP A 230 -8.33 24.53 -27.15
CA ASP A 230 -8.44 25.77 -26.34
C ASP A 230 -7.32 25.96 -25.31
N GLY A 231 -6.09 25.63 -25.68
CA GLY A 231 -4.94 25.73 -24.77
C GLY A 231 -4.84 24.60 -23.74
N LEU A 232 -5.68 23.58 -23.82
CA LEU A 232 -5.65 22.39 -23.00
C LEU A 232 -5.12 21.21 -23.82
N SER A 233 -4.45 20.25 -23.17
CA SER A 233 -3.97 19.03 -23.81
C SER A 233 -4.45 17.79 -23.05
N LEU A 234 -5.23 16.94 -23.71
CA LEU A 234 -5.54 15.61 -23.21
C LEU A 234 -4.31 14.72 -23.42
N THR A 235 -3.80 14.17 -22.35
CA THR A 235 -2.52 13.46 -22.34
C THR A 235 -2.64 12.11 -21.67
N GLU A 236 -2.19 11.07 -22.36
CA GLU A 236 -1.95 9.74 -21.80
C GLU A 236 -0.57 9.69 -21.14
N VAL A 237 -0.51 9.14 -19.96
CA VAL A 237 0.73 9.07 -19.16
C VAL A 237 0.96 7.64 -18.69
N GLU A 238 2.15 7.11 -18.95
CA GLU A 238 2.63 5.85 -18.38
C GLU A 238 3.66 6.14 -17.28
N LEU A 239 3.39 5.70 -16.05
CA LEU A 239 4.31 5.84 -14.93
C LEU A 239 5.35 4.73 -14.94
N LEU A 240 6.57 5.03 -15.41
CA LEU A 240 7.73 4.13 -15.33
C LEU A 240 8.33 4.06 -13.92
N THR A 241 8.07 5.07 -13.10
CA THR A 241 8.29 5.11 -11.64
C THR A 241 7.03 5.64 -10.97
N GLY A 242 6.80 5.33 -9.69
CA GLY A 242 5.59 5.77 -8.97
C GLY A 242 5.95 6.47 -7.67
N ARG A 243 6.16 7.80 -7.72
CA ARG A 243 6.38 8.63 -6.52
C ARG A 243 5.16 9.50 -6.27
N THR A 244 5.01 9.92 -5.02
CA THR A 244 3.93 10.83 -4.61
C THR A 244 3.85 12.05 -5.52
N HIS A 245 2.66 12.36 -5.99
CA HIS A 245 2.36 13.51 -6.86
C HIS A 245 3.23 13.60 -8.14
N GLN A 246 3.81 12.47 -8.60
CA GLN A 246 4.81 12.49 -9.68
C GLN A 246 4.31 13.15 -10.95
N ILE A 247 3.13 12.77 -11.48
CA ILE A 247 2.58 13.33 -12.72
C ILE A 247 2.38 14.84 -12.54
N ARG A 248 1.71 15.26 -11.46
CA ARG A 248 1.41 16.65 -11.15
C ARG A 248 2.67 17.51 -11.10
N ALA A 249 3.66 17.09 -10.31
CA ALA A 249 4.89 17.84 -10.14
C ALA A 249 5.75 17.86 -11.41
N HIS A 250 5.77 16.75 -12.15
CA HIS A 250 6.59 16.63 -13.36
C HIS A 250 6.10 17.57 -14.46
N PHE A 251 4.81 17.57 -14.77
CA PHE A 251 4.26 18.47 -15.78
C PHE A 251 4.29 19.94 -15.33
N ALA A 252 4.02 20.24 -14.06
CA ALA A 252 4.15 21.60 -13.53
C ALA A 252 5.59 22.12 -13.67
N PHE A 253 6.60 21.29 -13.43
CA PHE A 253 8.01 21.66 -13.59
C PHE A 253 8.38 22.01 -15.04
N TYR A 254 7.70 21.42 -16.03
CA TYR A 254 7.89 21.74 -17.45
C TYR A 254 6.95 22.83 -17.98
N GLY A 255 6.19 23.48 -17.08
CA GLY A 255 5.35 24.62 -17.44
C GLY A 255 3.98 24.25 -18.04
N THR A 256 3.57 22.99 -17.95
CA THR A 256 2.27 22.50 -18.38
C THR A 256 1.58 21.75 -17.22
N PRO A 257 1.15 22.46 -16.15
CA PRO A 257 0.53 21.82 -14.99
C PRO A 257 -0.78 21.11 -15.37
N LEU A 258 -1.23 20.19 -14.51
CA LEU A 258 -2.57 19.60 -14.60
C LEU A 258 -3.63 20.69 -14.34
N LEU A 259 -4.77 20.55 -15.04
CA LEU A 259 -5.97 21.36 -14.83
C LEU A 259 -6.54 21.18 -13.43
#